data_23c9515c14eeb110d8c038f24a3af1f0
#
_entry.id   23c9515c14eeb110d8c038f24a3af1f0
#
_cell.length_a   1.000
_cell.length_b   1.000
_cell.length_c   1.000
_cell.angle_alpha   90.00
_cell.angle_beta   90.00
_cell.angle_gamma   90.00
#
_symmetry.space_group_name_H-M   'P 1'
#
loop_
_entity.id
_entity.type
_entity.pdbx_description
1 polymer ?
#
loop_
_entity_poly.entity_id
_entity_poly.type
_entity_poly.pdbx_seq_one_letter_code
_entity_poly.pdbx_strand_id
1 'polypeptide(L)'
;MLAFDGGHSRIVIGVQVVRSDDWQLWRELRLAALADAPHAFSSQLADWQGDGDREGRWRARLSIPGSCNVIAVLDGRPVGMVSGFPGPRHGVAELGTLWVSRLVRGRGVGDRLVQAVEQWAIQVGVEVLLLMVSPDNQPAVALYRRNGFDDAGCSGGPGRQYRMAKVLRPS
;
A
#
# COMPACT_ATOMS: atom_id res chain seq x y z
N MET A 1 -15.34 -45.67 -10.06
CA MET A 1 -14.91 -44.53 -10.86
C MET A 1 -15.20 -43.29 -10.03
N LEU A 2 -14.19 -42.90 -9.22
CA LEU A 2 -14.32 -41.75 -8.33
C LEU A 2 -13.89 -40.52 -9.12
N ALA A 3 -14.85 -39.64 -9.36
CA ALA A 3 -14.60 -38.33 -9.94
C ALA A 3 -13.84 -37.48 -8.90
N PHE A 4 -12.59 -37.17 -9.16
CA PHE A 4 -11.89 -36.11 -8.46
C PHE A 4 -12.49 -34.78 -8.91
N ASP A 5 -13.36 -34.25 -8.09
CA ASP A 5 -13.81 -32.87 -8.19
C ASP A 5 -12.61 -31.99 -7.81
N GLY A 6 -11.96 -31.47 -8.82
CA GLY A 6 -10.87 -30.52 -8.68
C GLY A 6 -11.41 -29.18 -8.19
N GLY A 7 -11.71 -29.10 -6.91
CA GLY A 7 -12.07 -27.86 -6.24
C GLY A 7 -10.94 -26.86 -6.41
N HIS A 8 -11.01 -26.01 -7.42
CA HIS A 8 -10.22 -24.80 -7.50
C HIS A 8 -10.63 -23.93 -6.31
N SER A 9 -9.92 -24.08 -5.21
CA SER A 9 -10.06 -23.18 -4.06
C SER A 9 -9.80 -21.75 -4.58
N ARG A 10 -10.88 -21.01 -4.76
CA ARG A 10 -10.82 -19.62 -5.19
C ARG A 10 -10.13 -18.84 -4.08
N ILE A 11 -8.89 -18.42 -4.33
CA ILE A 11 -8.16 -17.58 -3.38
C ILE A 11 -8.93 -16.27 -3.21
N VAL A 12 -9.49 -16.05 -2.02
CA VAL A 12 -10.21 -14.83 -1.70
C VAL A 12 -9.26 -13.90 -0.94
N ILE A 13 -8.90 -12.80 -1.57
CA ILE A 13 -8.14 -11.72 -0.96
C ILE A 13 -9.12 -10.70 -0.41
N GLY A 14 -9.20 -10.57 0.92
CA GLY A 14 -9.94 -9.52 1.58
C GLY A 14 -9.11 -8.26 1.74
N VAL A 15 -9.76 -7.10 1.71
CA VAL A 15 -9.15 -5.83 2.08
C VAL A 15 -9.94 -5.22 3.24
N GLN A 16 -9.23 -4.63 4.19
CA GLN A 16 -9.80 -4.10 5.42
C GLN A 16 -9.19 -2.73 5.73
N VAL A 17 -10.03 -1.73 5.93
CA VAL A 17 -9.60 -0.43 6.45
C VAL A 17 -9.23 -0.57 7.92
N VAL A 18 -8.07 -0.07 8.31
CA VAL A 18 -7.59 -0.07 9.69
C VAL A 18 -7.57 1.35 10.24
N ARG A 19 -7.87 1.45 11.54
CA ARG A 19 -7.94 2.71 12.28
C ARG A 19 -7.00 2.65 13.49
N SER A 20 -6.97 3.70 14.29
CA SER A 20 -6.07 3.80 15.44
C SER A 20 -6.17 2.63 16.43
N ASP A 21 -7.35 2.02 16.59
CA ASP A 21 -7.51 0.86 17.46
C ASP A 21 -6.89 -0.43 16.90
N ASP A 22 -6.61 -0.47 15.60
CA ASP A 22 -5.94 -1.59 14.92
C ASP A 22 -4.41 -1.44 14.89
N TRP A 23 -3.86 -0.56 15.72
CA TRP A 23 -2.45 -0.18 15.67
C TRP A 23 -1.47 -1.35 15.84
N GLN A 24 -1.81 -2.37 16.62
CA GLN A 24 -0.96 -3.54 16.81
C GLN A 24 -0.79 -4.32 15.51
N LEU A 25 -1.87 -4.51 14.78
CA LEU A 25 -1.87 -5.18 13.50
C LEU A 25 -1.06 -4.40 12.45
N TRP A 26 -1.28 -3.09 12.39
CA TRP A 26 -0.51 -2.20 11.52
C TRP A 26 0.97 -2.21 11.86
N ARG A 27 1.29 -2.16 13.15
CA ARG A 27 2.66 -2.25 13.65
C ARG A 27 3.38 -3.50 13.14
N GLU A 28 2.77 -4.67 13.29
CA GLU A 28 3.36 -5.95 12.85
C GLU A 28 3.69 -5.93 11.35
N LEU A 29 2.76 -5.51 10.54
CA LEU A 29 2.94 -5.41 9.08
C LEU A 29 4.00 -4.36 8.72
N ARG A 30 3.98 -3.21 9.36
CA ARG A 30 4.94 -2.14 9.07
C ARG A 30 6.37 -2.52 9.43
N LEU A 31 6.57 -3.15 10.57
CA LEU A 31 7.89 -3.63 10.97
C LEU A 31 8.38 -4.73 10.02
N ALA A 32 7.52 -5.64 9.60
CA ALA A 32 7.84 -6.66 8.61
C ALA A 32 8.21 -6.03 7.26
N ALA A 33 7.47 -5.04 6.80
CA ALA A 33 7.73 -4.33 5.56
C ALA A 33 9.08 -3.60 5.56
N LEU A 34 9.38 -2.88 6.64
CA LEU A 34 10.63 -2.15 6.79
C LEU A 34 11.85 -3.09 6.88
N ALA A 35 11.70 -4.25 7.51
CA ALA A 35 12.75 -5.27 7.59
C ALA A 35 12.97 -5.96 6.23
N ASP A 36 11.90 -6.24 5.49
CA ASP A 36 11.95 -6.94 4.19
C ASP A 36 12.45 -6.05 3.05
N ALA A 37 12.05 -4.79 3.03
CA ALA A 37 12.32 -3.87 1.94
C ALA A 37 12.80 -2.49 2.44
N PRO A 38 13.97 -2.40 3.09
CA PRO A 38 14.44 -1.17 3.72
C PRO A 38 14.62 -0.01 2.75
N HIS A 39 14.88 -0.29 1.47
CA HIS A 39 15.09 0.72 0.44
C HIS A 39 13.79 1.20 -0.26
N ALA A 40 12.67 0.54 0.01
CA ALA A 40 11.39 0.89 -0.60
C ALA A 40 10.66 2.02 0.13
N PHE A 41 11.10 2.39 1.32
CA PHE A 41 10.43 3.34 2.19
C PHE A 41 11.36 4.48 2.62
N SER A 42 10.78 5.66 2.86
CA SER A 42 11.51 6.82 3.40
C SER A 42 11.86 6.66 4.88
N SER A 43 11.07 5.90 5.63
CA SER A 43 11.33 5.57 7.04
C SER A 43 12.20 4.33 7.14
N GLN A 44 13.05 4.28 8.16
CA GLN A 44 13.89 3.13 8.46
C GLN A 44 13.31 2.30 9.60
N LEU A 45 13.63 1.00 9.62
CA LEU A 45 13.21 0.10 10.68
C LEU A 45 13.61 0.62 12.08
N ALA A 46 14.85 1.12 12.21
CA ALA A 46 15.37 1.64 13.48
C ALA A 46 14.53 2.79 14.05
N ASP A 47 13.89 3.59 13.21
CA ASP A 47 13.04 4.73 13.63
C ASP A 47 11.78 4.25 14.38
N TRP A 48 11.39 3.00 14.16
CA TRP A 48 10.18 2.40 14.71
C TRP A 48 10.44 1.28 15.73
N GLN A 49 11.69 1.13 16.13
CA GLN A 49 12.11 0.18 17.18
C GLN A 49 12.58 0.92 18.43
N GLY A 50 12.72 0.22 19.55
CA GLY A 50 13.14 0.80 20.81
C GLY A 50 12.23 1.96 21.24
N ASP A 51 12.79 3.13 21.45
CA ASP A 51 12.05 4.33 21.86
C ASP A 51 11.05 4.83 20.81
N GLY A 52 11.22 4.44 19.55
CA GLY A 52 10.28 4.72 18.47
C GLY A 52 9.06 3.80 18.45
N ASP A 53 9.11 2.69 19.13
CA ASP A 53 8.04 1.68 19.20
C ASP A 53 7.09 1.98 20.36
N ARG A 54 6.20 2.95 20.15
CA ARG A 54 5.24 3.41 21.16
C ARG A 54 3.82 3.41 20.61
N GLU A 55 2.88 2.92 21.40
CA GLU A 55 1.45 2.87 21.05
C GLU A 55 0.94 4.23 20.54
N GLY A 56 1.22 5.31 21.25
CA GLY A 56 0.78 6.65 20.86
C GLY A 56 1.28 7.06 19.48
N ARG A 57 2.49 6.66 19.11
CA ARG A 57 3.08 6.94 17.79
C ARG A 57 2.42 6.12 16.69
N TRP A 58 2.12 4.85 16.96
CA TRP A 58 1.41 3.99 16.00
C TRP A 58 -0.02 4.46 15.79
N ARG A 59 -0.71 4.82 16.87
CA ARG A 59 -2.07 5.38 16.77
C ARG A 59 -2.08 6.71 16.00
N ALA A 60 -1.12 7.59 16.27
CA ALA A 60 -0.98 8.86 15.54
C ALA A 60 -0.75 8.64 14.04
N ARG A 61 0.05 7.65 13.67
CA ARG A 61 0.27 7.29 12.26
C ARG A 61 -1.02 6.89 11.55
N LEU A 62 -1.90 6.16 12.22
CA LEU A 62 -3.19 5.74 11.69
C LEU A 62 -4.27 6.83 11.76
N SER A 63 -3.99 7.92 12.47
CA SER A 63 -4.92 9.03 12.69
C SER A 63 -4.56 10.28 11.88
N ILE A 64 -3.65 10.19 10.92
CA ILE A 64 -3.33 11.32 10.03
C ILE A 64 -4.61 11.78 9.34
N PRO A 65 -5.00 13.07 9.50
CA PRO A 65 -6.25 13.57 8.95
C PRO A 65 -6.37 13.32 7.44
N GLY A 66 -7.51 12.79 7.02
CA GLY A 66 -7.79 12.49 5.61
C GLY A 66 -7.03 11.29 5.03
N SER A 67 -6.28 10.54 5.83
CA SER A 67 -5.60 9.34 5.37
C SER A 67 -6.54 8.12 5.37
N CYS A 68 -6.22 7.16 4.52
CA CYS A 68 -6.85 5.85 4.48
C CYS A 68 -5.76 4.78 4.57
N ASN A 69 -5.86 3.89 5.54
CA ASN A 69 -4.89 2.82 5.73
C ASN A 69 -5.61 1.48 5.54
N VAL A 70 -5.08 0.63 4.69
CA VAL A 70 -5.71 -0.63 4.28
C VAL A 70 -4.73 -1.78 4.45
N ILE A 71 -5.23 -2.90 4.95
CA ILE A 71 -4.51 -4.16 4.95
C ILE A 71 -5.19 -5.18 4.02
N ALA A 72 -4.38 -6.05 3.45
CA ALA A 72 -4.88 -7.23 2.74
C ALA A 72 -4.81 -8.44 3.65
N VAL A 73 -5.85 -9.26 3.59
CA VAL A 73 -5.98 -10.49 4.36
C VAL A 73 -6.19 -11.66 3.41
N LEU A 74 -5.41 -12.71 3.59
CA LEU A 74 -5.51 -13.95 2.82
C LEU A 74 -5.60 -15.11 3.79
N ASP A 75 -6.67 -15.90 3.68
CA ASP A 75 -6.95 -17.03 4.60
C ASP A 75 -6.87 -16.62 6.09
N GLY A 76 -7.43 -15.46 6.43
CA GLY A 76 -7.45 -14.92 7.79
C GLY A 76 -6.12 -14.33 8.27
N ARG A 77 -5.10 -14.25 7.43
CA ARG A 77 -3.77 -13.72 7.78
C ARG A 77 -3.52 -12.39 7.09
N PRO A 78 -3.05 -11.36 7.81
CA PRO A 78 -2.60 -10.12 7.20
C PRO A 78 -1.35 -10.38 6.33
N VAL A 79 -1.40 -9.96 5.08
CA VAL A 79 -0.34 -10.26 4.09
C VAL A 79 0.15 -9.05 3.32
N GLY A 80 -0.42 -7.89 3.55
CA GLY A 80 -0.02 -6.68 2.87
C GLY A 80 -0.67 -5.44 3.43
N MET A 81 -0.15 -4.28 3.05
CA MET A 81 -0.60 -2.98 3.51
C MET A 81 -0.42 -1.91 2.45
N VAL A 82 -1.21 -0.86 2.55
CA VAL A 82 -1.10 0.33 1.71
C VAL A 82 -1.74 1.52 2.43
N SER A 83 -1.31 2.73 2.11
CA SER A 83 -1.93 3.96 2.59
C SER A 83 -2.27 4.90 1.43
N GLY A 84 -3.35 5.65 1.61
CA GLY A 84 -3.67 6.82 0.84
C GLY A 84 -3.60 8.06 1.74
N PHE A 85 -3.03 9.14 1.24
CA PHE A 85 -2.86 10.40 1.96
C PHE A 85 -3.42 11.57 1.15
N PRO A 86 -3.89 12.65 1.81
CA PRO A 86 -4.14 13.90 1.11
C PRO A 86 -2.86 14.36 0.41
N GLY A 87 -2.99 14.78 -0.83
CA GLY A 87 -1.88 15.32 -1.62
C GLY A 87 -1.63 16.82 -1.36
N PRO A 88 -0.73 17.42 -2.14
CA PRO A 88 -0.29 18.81 -1.92
C PRO A 88 -1.36 19.86 -2.24
N ARG A 89 -2.43 19.47 -2.91
CA ARG A 89 -3.53 20.37 -3.30
C ARG A 89 -4.85 19.63 -3.34
N HIS A 90 -5.94 20.38 -3.35
CA HIS A 90 -7.28 19.83 -3.49
C HIS A 90 -7.43 18.96 -4.75
N GLY A 91 -8.14 17.86 -4.64
CA GLY A 91 -8.35 16.91 -5.73
C GLY A 91 -7.17 15.96 -6.00
N VAL A 92 -6.09 16.06 -5.24
CA VAL A 92 -4.91 15.20 -5.37
C VAL A 92 -4.70 14.41 -4.10
N ALA A 93 -4.43 13.11 -4.24
CA ALA A 93 -4.00 12.24 -3.13
C ALA A 93 -2.73 11.50 -3.51
N GLU A 94 -2.07 10.95 -2.51
CA GLU A 94 -0.85 10.17 -2.68
C GLU A 94 -1.06 8.75 -2.16
N LEU A 95 -0.60 7.77 -2.93
CA LEU A 95 -0.50 6.38 -2.53
C LEU A 95 0.89 6.13 -1.97
N GLY A 96 0.97 5.49 -0.84
CA GLY A 96 2.24 5.15 -0.21
C GLY A 96 2.16 3.90 0.65
N THR A 97 3.28 3.52 1.23
CA THR A 97 3.36 2.42 2.20
C THR A 97 2.92 1.07 1.63
N LEU A 98 2.96 0.89 0.33
CA LEU A 98 2.59 -0.39 -0.30
C LEU A 98 3.64 -1.46 -0.02
N TRP A 99 3.18 -2.56 0.57
CA TRP A 99 4.00 -3.74 0.78
C TRP A 99 3.13 -5.00 0.75
N VAL A 100 3.68 -6.06 0.17
CA VAL A 100 3.08 -7.39 0.11
C VAL A 100 4.08 -8.41 0.62
N SER A 101 3.66 -9.29 1.52
CA SER A 101 4.50 -10.37 2.05
C SER A 101 5.05 -11.23 0.90
N ARG A 102 6.33 -11.58 1.00
CA ARG A 102 7.02 -12.46 0.02
C ARG A 102 6.29 -13.78 -0.19
N LEU A 103 5.65 -14.30 0.85
CA LEU A 103 4.96 -15.59 0.82
C LEU A 103 3.76 -15.62 -0.14
N VAL A 104 3.22 -14.47 -0.48
CA VAL A 104 1.98 -14.34 -1.27
C VAL A 104 2.13 -13.47 -2.52
N ARG A 105 3.34 -13.06 -2.88
CA ARG A 105 3.57 -12.28 -4.10
C ARG A 105 3.18 -13.07 -5.35
N GLY A 106 2.75 -12.35 -6.39
CA GLY A 106 2.28 -12.95 -7.63
C GLY A 106 0.85 -13.50 -7.57
N ARG A 107 0.10 -13.22 -6.51
CA ARG A 107 -1.28 -13.69 -6.32
C ARG A 107 -2.33 -12.58 -6.43
N GLY A 108 -1.93 -11.38 -6.86
CA GLY A 108 -2.85 -10.25 -7.05
C GLY A 108 -3.13 -9.44 -5.78
N VAL A 109 -2.39 -9.65 -4.70
CA VAL A 109 -2.58 -8.89 -3.44
C VAL A 109 -2.26 -7.41 -3.65
N GLY A 110 -1.16 -7.09 -4.32
CA GLY A 110 -0.78 -5.71 -4.63
C GLY A 110 -1.84 -4.99 -5.47
N ASP A 111 -2.39 -5.65 -6.46
CA ASP A 111 -3.48 -5.10 -7.29
C ASP A 111 -4.71 -4.75 -6.46
N ARG A 112 -5.09 -5.63 -5.54
CA ARG A 112 -6.24 -5.40 -4.64
C ARG A 112 -6.01 -4.21 -3.71
N LEU A 113 -4.80 -4.05 -3.20
CA LEU A 113 -4.43 -2.93 -2.35
C LEU A 113 -4.47 -1.59 -3.13
N VAL A 114 -3.89 -1.54 -4.31
CA VAL A 114 -3.95 -0.35 -5.18
C VAL A 114 -5.39 0.02 -5.49
N GLN A 115 -6.22 -0.95 -5.88
CA GLN A 115 -7.64 -0.73 -6.18
C GLN A 115 -8.42 -0.22 -4.96
N ALA A 116 -8.10 -0.69 -3.75
CA ALA A 116 -8.75 -0.22 -2.53
C ALA A 116 -8.47 1.27 -2.27
N VAL A 117 -7.24 1.73 -2.48
CA VAL A 117 -6.88 3.16 -2.37
C VAL A 117 -7.55 3.99 -3.48
N GLU A 118 -7.62 3.47 -4.70
CA GLU A 118 -8.35 4.14 -5.78
C GLU A 118 -9.82 4.34 -5.47
N GLN A 119 -10.48 3.31 -4.97
CA GLN A 119 -11.90 3.40 -4.59
C GLN A 119 -12.12 4.43 -3.48
N TRP A 120 -11.28 4.43 -2.47
CA TRP A 120 -11.31 5.46 -1.43
C TRP A 120 -11.13 6.86 -2.02
N ALA A 121 -10.13 7.04 -2.88
CA ALA A 121 -9.83 8.32 -3.50
C ALA A 121 -11.01 8.86 -4.31
N ILE A 122 -11.66 8.01 -5.09
CA ILE A 122 -12.86 8.36 -5.85
C ILE A 122 -13.99 8.78 -4.90
N GLN A 123 -14.22 8.03 -3.83
CA GLN A 123 -15.28 8.33 -2.85
C GLN A 123 -15.10 9.68 -2.16
N VAL A 124 -13.86 10.10 -1.93
CA VAL A 124 -13.56 11.40 -1.29
C VAL A 124 -13.32 12.54 -2.28
N GLY A 125 -13.59 12.31 -3.59
CA GLY A 125 -13.53 13.34 -4.61
C GLY A 125 -12.14 13.64 -5.15
N VAL A 126 -11.19 12.71 -5.01
CA VAL A 126 -9.85 12.84 -5.60
C VAL A 126 -9.92 12.64 -7.11
N GLU A 127 -9.28 13.51 -7.84
CA GLU A 127 -9.21 13.47 -9.30
C GLU A 127 -7.92 12.85 -9.82
N VAL A 128 -6.83 13.01 -9.07
CA VAL A 128 -5.50 12.48 -9.43
C VAL A 128 -4.86 11.79 -8.23
N LEU A 129 -4.43 10.56 -8.45
CA LEU A 129 -3.67 9.78 -7.48
C LEU A 129 -2.20 9.76 -7.90
N LEU A 130 -1.33 10.21 -7.01
CA LEU A 130 0.12 10.26 -7.21
C LEU A 130 0.82 9.18 -6.39
N LEU A 131 1.99 8.79 -6.83
CA LEU A 131 2.91 7.96 -6.04
C LEU A 131 4.36 8.27 -6.42
N MET A 132 5.25 7.89 -5.52
CA MET A 132 6.70 7.90 -5.75
C MET A 132 7.22 6.47 -5.66
N VAL A 133 8.09 6.08 -6.57
CA VAL A 133 8.67 4.75 -6.61
C VAL A 133 10.14 4.82 -7.05
N SER A 134 10.98 3.99 -6.44
CA SER A 134 12.37 3.84 -6.89
C SER A 134 12.39 3.21 -8.28
N PRO A 135 13.19 3.74 -9.24
CA PRO A 135 13.38 3.12 -10.55
C PRO A 135 13.94 1.70 -10.46
N ASP A 136 14.65 1.37 -9.38
CA ASP A 136 15.23 0.05 -9.17
C ASP A 136 14.18 -0.97 -8.69
N ASN A 137 13.03 -0.51 -8.21
CA ASN A 137 11.94 -1.38 -7.79
C ASN A 137 11.04 -1.74 -8.97
N GLN A 138 11.56 -2.54 -9.89
CA GLN A 138 10.87 -2.93 -11.13
C GLN A 138 9.53 -3.65 -10.89
N PRO A 139 9.40 -4.57 -9.91
CA PRO A 139 8.11 -5.19 -9.61
C PRO A 139 7.03 -4.17 -9.21
N ALA A 140 7.38 -3.16 -8.43
CA ALA A 140 6.44 -2.10 -8.04
C ALA A 140 6.07 -1.22 -9.24
N VAL A 141 7.04 -0.82 -10.05
CA VAL A 141 6.77 -0.05 -11.28
C VAL A 141 5.82 -0.79 -12.21
N ALA A 142 6.05 -2.09 -12.42
CA ALA A 142 5.18 -2.94 -13.23
C ALA A 142 3.75 -3.03 -12.65
N LEU A 143 3.63 -3.18 -11.34
CA LEU A 143 2.34 -3.19 -10.64
C LEU A 143 1.57 -1.89 -10.89
N TYR A 144 2.21 -0.75 -10.73
CA TYR A 144 1.56 0.55 -10.92
C TYR A 144 1.16 0.77 -12.36
N ARG A 145 2.03 0.48 -13.33
CA ARG A 145 1.68 0.56 -14.76
C ARG A 145 0.50 -0.33 -15.13
N ARG A 146 0.48 -1.55 -14.62
CA ARG A 146 -0.64 -2.49 -14.84
C ARG A 146 -1.96 -1.96 -14.28
N ASN A 147 -1.90 -1.16 -13.22
CA ASN A 147 -3.06 -0.51 -12.62
C ASN A 147 -3.37 0.88 -13.20
N GLY A 148 -2.75 1.25 -14.32
CA GLY A 148 -3.09 2.46 -15.06
C GLY A 148 -2.36 3.72 -14.64
N PHE A 149 -1.28 3.61 -13.87
CA PHE A 149 -0.42 4.75 -13.56
C PHE A 149 0.57 4.99 -14.69
N ASP A 150 0.73 6.25 -15.05
CA ASP A 150 1.66 6.72 -16.06
C ASP A 150 2.82 7.49 -15.42
N ASP A 151 3.95 7.56 -16.13
CA ASP A 151 5.10 8.33 -15.68
C ASP A 151 4.74 9.82 -15.65
N ALA A 152 5.03 10.48 -14.53
CA ALA A 152 4.74 11.89 -14.29
C ALA A 152 5.99 12.71 -13.88
N GLY A 153 7.16 12.23 -14.24
CA GLY A 153 8.43 12.87 -13.97
C GLY A 153 9.33 12.09 -13.02
N CYS A 154 10.50 12.62 -12.76
CA CYS A 154 11.41 12.08 -11.77
C CYS A 154 12.05 13.18 -10.93
N SER A 155 12.37 12.86 -9.68
CA SER A 155 13.22 13.73 -8.84
C SER A 155 14.68 13.57 -9.27
N GLY A 156 15.42 14.67 -9.29
CA GLY A 156 16.87 14.64 -9.54
C GLY A 156 17.67 14.39 -8.26
N GLY A 157 18.90 13.91 -8.41
CA GLY A 157 19.85 13.76 -7.31
C GLY A 157 19.95 12.36 -6.71
N PRO A 158 20.74 12.21 -5.62
CA PRO A 158 20.86 10.95 -4.89
C PRO A 158 19.49 10.50 -4.36
N GLY A 159 19.16 9.21 -4.50
CA GLY A 159 17.83 8.71 -4.12
C GLY A 159 16.73 9.05 -5.13
N ARG A 160 17.09 9.12 -6.41
CA ARG A 160 16.19 9.37 -7.54
C ARG A 160 14.93 8.53 -7.43
N GLN A 161 13.76 9.18 -7.52
CA GLN A 161 12.46 8.51 -7.54
C GLN A 161 11.66 8.90 -8.77
N TYR A 162 10.93 7.94 -9.32
CA TYR A 162 9.91 8.20 -10.32
C TYR A 162 8.63 8.66 -9.63
N ARG A 163 8.05 9.71 -10.21
CA ARG A 163 6.67 10.08 -9.90
C ARG A 163 5.78 9.42 -10.93
N MET A 164 4.73 8.78 -10.46
CA MET A 164 3.69 8.21 -11.30
C MET A 164 2.33 8.79 -10.89
N ALA A 165 1.42 8.89 -11.85
CA ALA A 165 0.10 9.47 -11.63
C ALA A 165 -0.97 8.69 -12.37
N LYS A 166 -2.15 8.66 -11.79
CA LYS A 166 -3.36 8.14 -12.43
C LYS A 166 -4.49 9.16 -12.28
N VAL A 167 -5.09 9.52 -13.40
CA VAL A 167 -6.32 10.32 -13.42
C VAL A 167 -7.49 9.38 -13.09
N LEU A 168 -8.21 9.71 -12.03
CA LEU A 168 -9.37 8.95 -11.58
C LEU A 168 -10.62 9.53 -12.24
N ARG A 169 -11.45 8.64 -12.76
CA ARG A 169 -12.76 9.03 -13.32
C ARG A 169 -13.84 8.54 -12.37
N PRO A 170 -14.75 9.42 -11.92
CA PRO A 170 -15.92 8.98 -11.18
C PRO A 170 -16.75 8.04 -12.09
N SER A 171 -17.24 6.95 -11.50
CA SER A 171 -18.12 5.97 -12.15
C SER A 171 -19.51 6.60 -12.39
#